data_69c400721f344e65ca599a3836ee0991
#
_entry.id   69c400721f344e65ca599a3836ee0991
#
_cell.length_a   1.000
_cell.length_b   1.000
_cell.length_c   1.000
_cell.angle_alpha   90.00
_cell.angle_beta   90.00
_cell.angle_gamma   90.00
#
_symmetry.space_group_name_H-M   'P 1'
#
loop_
_entity.id
_entity.type
_entity.pdbx_description
1 polymer ?
#
loop_
_entity_poly.entity_id
_entity_poly.type
_entity_poly.pdbx_seq_one_letter_code
_entity_poly.pdbx_strand_id
1 'polypeptide(L)'
;MKMKVPLLDLKKQYGKIRGKIDTEIQNVLESQQFILGPAVEALEGEIAAYCGVPHAIGVASGTDALLLSLMALGVKAGDRVVTVSFTFFATGGSISRLGAVPVFIDIDPVTYNMDPNRLEDYLRKVPHRPAVLLPVHLFGQMANMEALMEVSRRYGLRVVEDGAQALGARQKSNSRVYGDRTPKEWMAGAVGDFGCFSFFPSKNLGAFGDAGMVVTHDEELAQKVRLLRGHGATSRYYHRMIGINSRLDSIQAAVLRVKLKHLDRWTDGRRRNADRYRALFKEYKLGSPFVSIPLARKGFFHIYNQFVIRAQRRDALREYLKEKGIGSEIYYPIPLHLQECYQNLGYRPGDLPESERAAGEVLALPIYPELTLDQQRQVVRAIVSFYSPQRTRSKRKKAEG
;
A
#
# COMPACT_ATOMS: atom_id res chain seq x y z
N MET A 1 -5.87 -29.72 0.86
CA MET A 1 -5.14 -29.82 2.16
C MET A 1 -5.48 -28.59 3.01
N LYS A 2 -5.88 -28.74 4.28
CA LYS A 2 -6.21 -27.59 5.15
C LYS A 2 -4.91 -26.85 5.50
N MET A 3 -4.87 -25.54 5.22
CA MET A 3 -3.71 -24.67 5.51
C MET A 3 -3.47 -24.63 7.02
N LYS A 4 -2.26 -25.02 7.48
CA LYS A 4 -1.87 -25.01 8.90
C LYS A 4 -1.51 -23.59 9.36
N VAL A 5 -0.84 -22.82 8.51
CA VAL A 5 -0.47 -21.41 8.74
C VAL A 5 -0.96 -20.60 7.54
N PRO A 6 -2.15 -19.98 7.62
CA PRO A 6 -2.66 -19.15 6.51
C PRO A 6 -1.84 -17.87 6.39
N LEU A 7 -1.80 -17.29 5.18
CA LEU A 7 -1.14 -16.00 4.93
C LEU A 7 -1.77 -14.88 5.76
N LEU A 8 -3.09 -14.93 5.93
CA LEU A 8 -3.91 -14.01 6.73
C LEU A 8 -5.08 -14.80 7.35
N ASP A 9 -5.44 -14.50 8.61
CA ASP A 9 -6.58 -15.10 9.30
C ASP A 9 -7.52 -14.02 9.85
N LEU A 10 -8.50 -13.62 9.04
CA LEU A 10 -9.51 -12.63 9.41
C LEU A 10 -10.54 -13.17 10.41
N LYS A 11 -10.72 -14.51 10.53
CA LYS A 11 -11.72 -15.10 11.42
C LYS A 11 -11.39 -14.84 12.89
N LYS A 12 -10.11 -14.93 13.27
CA LYS A 12 -9.64 -14.64 14.63
C LYS A 12 -9.87 -13.19 15.03
N GLN A 13 -9.64 -12.27 14.08
CA GLN A 13 -9.88 -10.86 14.29
C GLN A 13 -11.37 -10.58 14.46
N TYR A 14 -12.19 -11.06 13.52
CA TYR A 14 -13.65 -10.89 13.53
C TYR A 14 -14.29 -11.44 14.81
N GLY A 15 -13.91 -12.65 15.24
CA GLY A 15 -14.51 -13.30 16.41
C GLY A 15 -14.43 -12.47 17.69
N LYS A 16 -13.42 -11.57 17.82
CA LYS A 16 -13.24 -10.71 19.01
C LYS A 16 -14.12 -9.45 19.01
N ILE A 17 -14.59 -9.02 17.85
CA ILE A 17 -15.32 -7.75 17.67
C ILE A 17 -16.69 -7.95 17.02
N ARG A 18 -17.10 -9.21 16.79
CA ARG A 18 -18.33 -9.57 16.07
C ARG A 18 -19.56 -8.84 16.63
N GLY A 19 -19.84 -8.94 17.92
CA GLY A 19 -21.04 -8.34 18.49
C GLY A 19 -21.12 -6.82 18.27
N LYS A 20 -19.99 -6.11 18.34
CA LYS A 20 -19.95 -4.67 18.03
C LYS A 20 -20.22 -4.38 16.57
N ILE A 21 -19.69 -5.20 15.66
CA ILE A 21 -19.93 -5.07 14.21
C ILE A 21 -21.39 -5.35 13.90
N ASP A 22 -21.96 -6.44 14.46
CA ASP A 22 -23.35 -6.83 14.24
C ASP A 22 -24.31 -5.71 14.70
N THR A 23 -24.03 -5.06 15.85
CA THR A 23 -24.79 -3.90 16.34
C THR A 23 -24.72 -2.72 15.38
N GLU A 24 -23.54 -2.34 14.93
CA GLU A 24 -23.41 -1.16 14.03
C GLU A 24 -24.00 -1.41 12.64
N ILE A 25 -23.95 -2.64 12.13
CA ILE A 25 -24.66 -3.01 10.90
C ILE A 25 -26.18 -2.91 11.11
N GLN A 26 -26.70 -3.42 12.25
CA GLN A 26 -28.12 -3.34 12.56
C GLN A 26 -28.61 -1.89 12.62
N ASN A 27 -27.84 -0.99 13.23
CA ASN A 27 -28.16 0.45 13.25
C ASN A 27 -28.32 1.04 11.84
N VAL A 28 -27.46 0.63 10.89
CA VAL A 28 -27.59 1.07 9.48
C VAL A 28 -28.84 0.48 8.84
N LEU A 29 -29.14 -0.80 9.09
CA LEU A 29 -30.36 -1.45 8.56
C LEU A 29 -31.62 -0.79 9.09
N GLU A 30 -31.69 -0.44 10.37
CA GLU A 30 -32.83 0.24 10.97
C GLU A 30 -33.01 1.66 10.46
N SER A 31 -31.92 2.39 10.24
CA SER A 31 -31.98 3.76 9.70
C SER A 31 -32.34 3.83 8.22
N GLN A 32 -32.17 2.76 7.45
CA GLN A 32 -32.33 2.70 5.99
C GLN A 32 -31.47 3.71 5.21
N GLN A 33 -30.44 4.31 5.85
CA GLN A 33 -29.54 5.28 5.22
C GLN A 33 -28.28 4.58 4.69
N PHE A 34 -28.41 3.90 3.56
CA PHE A 34 -27.36 3.03 3.01
C PHE A 34 -26.27 3.79 2.25
N ILE A 35 -26.55 4.99 1.74
CA ILE A 35 -25.63 5.76 0.90
C ILE A 35 -25.36 7.12 1.53
N LEU A 36 -24.08 7.42 1.78
CA LEU A 36 -23.61 8.70 2.33
C LEU A 36 -24.36 9.13 3.60
N GLY A 37 -24.71 8.16 4.46
CA GLY A 37 -25.39 8.40 5.72
C GLY A 37 -24.43 8.73 6.86
N PRO A 38 -24.96 8.90 8.09
CA PRO A 38 -24.19 9.31 9.27
C PRO A 38 -22.98 8.43 9.58
N ALA A 39 -23.04 7.13 9.26
CA ALA A 39 -21.91 6.23 9.45
C ALA A 39 -20.71 6.59 8.55
N VAL A 40 -20.98 7.07 7.33
CA VAL A 40 -19.94 7.52 6.40
C VAL A 40 -19.34 8.83 6.88
N GLU A 41 -20.15 9.81 7.25
CA GLU A 41 -19.70 11.11 7.76
C GLU A 41 -18.84 10.95 9.03
N ALA A 42 -19.29 10.09 9.94
CA ALA A 42 -18.52 9.81 11.16
C ALA A 42 -17.18 9.12 10.86
N LEU A 43 -17.14 8.15 9.93
CA LEU A 43 -15.88 7.51 9.50
C LEU A 43 -14.94 8.53 8.82
N GLU A 44 -15.47 9.40 7.97
CA GLU A 44 -14.68 10.47 7.32
C GLU A 44 -14.02 11.35 8.40
N GLY A 45 -14.78 11.80 9.42
CA GLY A 45 -14.23 12.56 10.55
C GLY A 45 -13.18 11.78 11.37
N GLU A 46 -13.45 10.50 11.65
CA GLU A 46 -12.55 9.64 12.40
C GLU A 46 -11.22 9.36 11.63
N ILE A 47 -11.27 9.17 10.31
CA ILE A 47 -10.07 8.98 9.46
C ILE A 47 -9.31 10.30 9.29
N ALA A 48 -9.99 11.43 9.10
CA ALA A 48 -9.37 12.76 9.05
C ALA A 48 -8.56 13.02 10.33
N ALA A 49 -9.17 12.81 11.48
CA ALA A 49 -8.51 12.94 12.79
C ALA A 49 -7.32 11.96 12.93
N TYR A 50 -7.50 10.70 12.51
CA TYR A 50 -6.44 9.69 12.59
C TYR A 50 -5.23 10.05 11.72
N CYS A 51 -5.46 10.57 10.51
CA CYS A 51 -4.39 11.00 9.60
C CYS A 51 -3.81 12.37 9.94
N GLY A 52 -4.47 13.16 10.82
CA GLY A 52 -4.05 14.53 11.15
C GLY A 52 -4.28 15.51 10.01
N VAL A 53 -5.33 15.30 9.22
CA VAL A 53 -5.75 16.18 8.11
C VAL A 53 -7.18 16.68 8.33
N PRO A 54 -7.57 17.84 7.75
CA PRO A 54 -8.92 18.37 7.93
C PRO A 54 -10.00 17.62 7.15
N HIS A 55 -9.65 16.95 6.04
CA HIS A 55 -10.63 16.36 5.14
C HIS A 55 -10.32 14.91 4.80
N ALA A 56 -11.33 14.04 4.96
CA ALA A 56 -11.37 12.70 4.43
C ALA A 56 -12.68 12.49 3.68
N ILE A 57 -12.64 11.78 2.57
CA ILE A 57 -13.78 11.56 1.68
C ILE A 57 -13.86 10.08 1.36
N GLY A 58 -14.93 9.41 1.81
CA GLY A 58 -15.19 8.00 1.57
C GLY A 58 -15.58 7.74 0.12
N VAL A 59 -14.94 6.75 -0.49
CA VAL A 59 -15.14 6.35 -1.89
C VAL A 59 -15.27 4.82 -2.01
N ALA A 60 -15.68 4.32 -3.18
CA ALA A 60 -16.04 2.91 -3.36
C ALA A 60 -14.83 1.96 -3.28
N SER A 61 -13.61 2.42 -3.59
CA SER A 61 -12.41 1.59 -3.55
C SER A 61 -11.13 2.42 -3.49
N GLY A 62 -9.99 1.78 -3.19
CA GLY A 62 -8.69 2.44 -3.31
C GLY A 62 -8.35 2.82 -4.76
N THR A 63 -8.84 2.08 -5.75
CA THR A 63 -8.70 2.43 -7.17
C THR A 63 -9.43 3.72 -7.49
N ASP A 64 -10.65 3.88 -7.00
CA ASP A 64 -11.42 5.11 -7.17
C ASP A 64 -10.82 6.28 -6.39
N ALA A 65 -10.21 6.02 -5.23
CA ALA A 65 -9.48 7.07 -4.50
C ALA A 65 -8.37 7.68 -5.36
N LEU A 66 -7.57 6.85 -6.03
CA LEU A 66 -6.53 7.30 -6.96
C LEU A 66 -7.13 8.03 -8.17
N LEU A 67 -8.13 7.43 -8.81
CA LEU A 67 -8.78 7.98 -10.00
C LEU A 67 -9.39 9.35 -9.71
N LEU A 68 -10.17 9.48 -8.64
CA LEU A 68 -10.83 10.72 -8.25
C LEU A 68 -9.82 11.81 -7.85
N SER A 69 -8.73 11.45 -7.19
CA SER A 69 -7.64 12.40 -6.85
C SER A 69 -6.99 12.97 -8.10
N LEU A 70 -6.68 12.11 -9.09
CA LEU A 70 -6.14 12.56 -10.38
C LEU A 70 -7.14 13.44 -11.15
N MET A 71 -8.42 13.06 -11.17
CA MET A 71 -9.50 13.89 -11.79
C MET A 71 -9.61 15.26 -11.10
N ALA A 72 -9.57 15.30 -9.76
CA ALA A 72 -9.67 16.54 -8.98
C ALA A 72 -8.48 17.48 -9.23
N LEU A 73 -7.28 16.94 -9.50
CA LEU A 73 -6.11 17.71 -9.94
C LEU A 73 -6.17 18.16 -11.41
N GLY A 74 -7.19 17.73 -12.17
CA GLY A 74 -7.38 18.11 -13.57
C GLY A 74 -6.51 17.31 -14.55
N VAL A 75 -6.05 16.13 -14.17
CA VAL A 75 -5.32 15.21 -15.07
C VAL A 75 -6.23 14.78 -16.21
N LYS A 76 -5.74 14.90 -17.45
CA LYS A 76 -6.46 14.65 -18.70
C LYS A 76 -5.65 13.77 -19.64
N ALA A 77 -6.27 13.36 -20.73
CA ALA A 77 -5.63 12.57 -21.78
C ALA A 77 -4.34 13.24 -22.30
N GLY A 78 -3.28 12.44 -22.39
CA GLY A 78 -1.94 12.87 -22.81
C GLY A 78 -1.06 13.42 -21.68
N ASP A 79 -1.61 13.78 -20.53
CA ASP A 79 -0.79 14.20 -19.38
C ASP A 79 0.07 13.03 -18.87
N ARG A 80 1.26 13.35 -18.39
CA ARG A 80 2.18 12.35 -17.82
C ARG A 80 2.05 12.35 -16.31
N VAL A 81 1.92 11.15 -15.72
CA VAL A 81 1.92 10.92 -14.27
C VAL A 81 3.05 9.96 -13.93
N VAL A 82 3.99 10.42 -13.09
CA VAL A 82 5.15 9.61 -12.68
C VAL A 82 4.80 8.73 -11.49
N THR A 83 5.10 7.44 -11.61
CA THR A 83 4.91 6.45 -10.54
C THR A 83 5.97 5.36 -10.59
N VAL A 84 5.84 4.30 -9.80
CA VAL A 84 6.73 3.14 -9.82
C VAL A 84 6.14 2.00 -10.63
N SER A 85 7.02 1.17 -11.20
CA SER A 85 6.59 -0.02 -11.93
C SER A 85 6.27 -1.20 -11.01
N PHE A 86 6.89 -1.29 -9.84
CA PHE A 86 6.67 -2.37 -8.89
C PHE A 86 5.62 -1.99 -7.86
N THR A 87 4.36 -2.15 -8.23
CA THR A 87 3.18 -1.84 -7.41
C THR A 87 1.97 -2.67 -7.86
N PHE A 88 0.84 -2.52 -7.15
CA PHE A 88 -0.43 -3.07 -7.60
C PHE A 88 -0.94 -2.35 -8.84
N PHE A 89 -1.68 -3.05 -9.68
CA PHE A 89 -2.14 -2.56 -10.98
C PHE A 89 -2.95 -1.26 -10.90
N ALA A 90 -3.72 -1.06 -9.82
CA ALA A 90 -4.56 0.14 -9.67
C ALA A 90 -3.78 1.45 -9.78
N THR A 91 -2.52 1.51 -9.34
CA THR A 91 -1.68 2.71 -9.43
C THR A 91 -1.53 3.18 -10.88
N GLY A 92 -1.08 2.29 -11.79
CA GLY A 92 -0.96 2.61 -13.22
C GLY A 92 -2.32 2.65 -13.93
N GLY A 93 -3.23 1.74 -13.57
CA GLY A 93 -4.55 1.63 -14.18
C GLY A 93 -5.41 2.88 -13.99
N SER A 94 -5.34 3.54 -12.83
CA SER A 94 -6.07 4.79 -12.57
C SER A 94 -5.58 5.94 -13.47
N ILE A 95 -4.28 6.00 -13.75
CA ILE A 95 -3.69 6.96 -14.70
C ILE A 95 -4.23 6.71 -16.10
N SER A 96 -4.12 5.48 -16.56
CA SER A 96 -4.49 5.08 -17.92
C SER A 96 -6.00 5.23 -18.20
N ARG A 97 -6.87 5.06 -17.20
CA ARG A 97 -8.31 5.29 -17.34
C ARG A 97 -8.67 6.73 -17.68
N LEU A 98 -7.83 7.69 -17.36
CA LEU A 98 -7.98 9.10 -17.75
C LEU A 98 -7.39 9.41 -19.13
N GLY A 99 -6.86 8.41 -19.85
CA GLY A 99 -6.09 8.62 -21.07
C GLY A 99 -4.72 9.26 -20.82
N ALA A 100 -4.33 9.41 -19.55
CA ALA A 100 -3.02 9.91 -19.18
C ALA A 100 -1.95 8.81 -19.32
N VAL A 101 -0.70 9.20 -19.43
CA VAL A 101 0.43 8.30 -19.69
C VAL A 101 1.17 8.03 -18.38
N PRO A 102 1.16 6.80 -17.85
CA PRO A 102 2.00 6.45 -16.72
C PRO A 102 3.47 6.45 -17.13
N VAL A 103 4.31 7.11 -16.36
CA VAL A 103 5.77 7.10 -16.48
C VAL A 103 6.33 6.32 -15.30
N PHE A 104 7.00 5.23 -15.60
CA PHE A 104 7.51 4.34 -14.57
C PHE A 104 8.95 4.66 -14.21
N ILE A 105 9.20 4.89 -12.92
CA ILE A 105 10.53 5.05 -12.32
C ILE A 105 10.87 3.78 -11.56
N ASP A 106 12.16 3.40 -11.57
CA ASP A 106 12.60 2.22 -10.83
C ASP A 106 12.58 2.45 -9.32
N ILE A 107 12.52 1.37 -8.58
CA ILE A 107 12.40 1.35 -7.12
C ILE A 107 13.76 1.35 -6.43
N ASP A 108 13.76 1.78 -5.18
CA ASP A 108 14.83 1.48 -4.22
C ASP A 108 14.81 -0.02 -3.90
N PRO A 109 15.94 -0.73 -4.07
CA PRO A 109 16.01 -2.18 -3.94
C PRO A 109 15.72 -2.71 -2.54
N VAL A 110 15.77 -1.84 -1.53
CA VAL A 110 15.61 -2.21 -0.12
C VAL A 110 14.20 -2.00 0.37
N THR A 111 13.57 -0.90 -0.05
CA THR A 111 12.22 -0.51 0.42
C THR A 111 11.12 -0.82 -0.57
N TYR A 112 11.47 -1.09 -1.83
CA TYR A 112 10.55 -1.28 -2.97
C TYR A 112 9.72 -0.04 -3.31
N ASN A 113 10.00 1.10 -2.69
CA ASN A 113 9.37 2.37 -2.97
C ASN A 113 10.16 3.16 -4.01
N MET A 114 9.59 4.23 -4.55
CA MET A 114 10.26 5.08 -5.56
C MET A 114 11.64 5.55 -5.07
N ASP A 115 12.66 5.41 -5.91
CA ASP A 115 13.98 5.98 -5.67
C ASP A 115 13.97 7.47 -6.05
N PRO A 116 14.16 8.40 -5.10
CA PRO A 116 14.18 9.83 -5.39
C PRO A 116 15.28 10.26 -6.37
N ASN A 117 16.41 9.57 -6.39
CA ASN A 117 17.51 9.88 -7.31
C ASN A 117 17.13 9.51 -8.75
N ARG A 118 16.50 8.35 -8.96
CA ARG A 118 15.97 7.95 -10.27
C ARG A 118 14.88 8.88 -10.76
N LEU A 119 14.03 9.37 -9.87
CA LEU A 119 13.04 10.39 -10.19
C LEU A 119 13.72 11.68 -10.66
N GLU A 120 14.70 12.18 -9.92
CA GLU A 120 15.41 13.42 -10.29
C GLU A 120 16.17 13.27 -11.61
N ASP A 121 16.83 12.13 -11.84
CA ASP A 121 17.52 11.83 -13.09
C ASP A 121 16.57 11.83 -14.30
N TYR A 122 15.36 11.32 -14.12
CA TYR A 122 14.32 11.38 -15.14
C TYR A 122 13.91 12.83 -15.42
N LEU A 123 13.56 13.59 -14.37
CA LEU A 123 13.05 14.95 -14.49
C LEU A 123 14.07 15.95 -15.10
N ARG A 124 15.36 15.69 -14.93
CA ARG A 124 16.43 16.47 -15.59
C ARG A 124 16.50 16.27 -17.11
N LYS A 125 16.06 15.10 -17.60
CA LYS A 125 16.21 14.70 -19.01
C LYS A 125 14.98 14.98 -19.86
N VAL A 126 13.80 15.11 -19.24
CA VAL A 126 12.56 15.25 -20.01
C VAL A 126 12.26 16.71 -20.35
N PRO A 127 11.89 17.00 -21.61
CA PRO A 127 11.59 18.38 -22.05
C PRO A 127 10.25 18.87 -21.50
N HIS A 128 9.29 17.97 -21.25
CA HIS A 128 7.96 18.29 -20.76
C HIS A 128 7.76 17.69 -19.37
N ARG A 129 7.49 18.55 -18.38
CA ARG A 129 7.28 18.13 -17.00
C ARG A 129 6.01 17.28 -16.86
N PRO A 130 6.03 16.21 -16.07
CA PRO A 130 4.83 15.51 -15.67
C PRO A 130 3.88 16.43 -14.89
N ALA A 131 2.57 16.13 -14.93
CA ALA A 131 1.57 16.87 -14.17
C ALA A 131 1.57 16.47 -12.69
N VAL A 132 1.77 15.18 -12.40
CA VAL A 132 1.62 14.61 -11.07
C VAL A 132 2.74 13.59 -10.78
N LEU A 133 3.22 13.60 -9.55
CA LEU A 133 4.03 12.56 -8.92
C LEU A 133 3.11 11.67 -8.06
N LEU A 134 3.12 10.35 -8.30
CA LEU A 134 2.31 9.38 -7.60
C LEU A 134 3.20 8.32 -6.92
N PRO A 135 3.79 8.62 -5.74
CA PRO A 135 4.55 7.65 -4.96
C PRO A 135 3.62 6.62 -4.31
N VAL A 136 4.13 5.39 -4.17
CA VAL A 136 3.44 4.29 -3.49
C VAL A 136 4.12 4.00 -2.16
N HIS A 137 3.35 3.74 -1.11
CA HIS A 137 3.84 3.33 0.21
C HIS A 137 3.71 1.80 0.33
N LEU A 138 4.59 1.10 -0.39
CA LEU A 138 4.44 -0.33 -0.60
C LEU A 138 4.68 -1.14 0.68
N PHE A 139 3.90 -2.21 0.86
CA PHE A 139 3.96 -3.18 1.97
C PHE A 139 3.74 -2.59 3.37
N GLY A 140 3.44 -1.30 3.48
CA GLY A 140 3.18 -0.61 4.74
C GLY A 140 4.37 0.20 5.27
N GLN A 141 5.33 0.56 4.44
CA GLN A 141 6.38 1.55 4.71
C GLN A 141 6.23 2.72 3.76
N MET A 142 6.27 3.94 4.31
CA MET A 142 6.25 5.15 3.48
C MET A 142 7.43 5.16 2.50
N ALA A 143 7.19 5.67 1.29
CA ALA A 143 8.26 6.18 0.43
C ALA A 143 9.02 7.29 1.16
N ASN A 144 10.23 7.61 0.75
CA ASN A 144 10.99 8.71 1.34
C ASN A 144 10.35 10.05 0.92
N MET A 145 9.25 10.40 1.61
CA MET A 145 8.47 11.59 1.27
C MET A 145 9.27 12.88 1.46
N GLU A 146 10.22 12.93 2.38
CA GLU A 146 11.09 14.10 2.55
C GLU A 146 11.84 14.42 1.26
N ALA A 147 12.55 13.44 0.68
CA ALA A 147 13.28 13.61 -0.57
C ALA A 147 12.34 13.81 -1.78
N LEU A 148 11.23 13.07 -1.82
CA LEU A 148 10.26 13.18 -2.93
C LEU A 148 9.57 14.55 -2.96
N MET A 149 9.23 15.12 -1.79
CA MET A 149 8.64 16.46 -1.71
C MET A 149 9.63 17.56 -2.05
N GLU A 150 10.91 17.39 -1.73
CA GLU A 150 11.96 18.31 -2.16
C GLU A 150 12.08 18.34 -3.69
N VAL A 151 12.16 17.16 -4.33
CA VAL A 151 12.15 17.03 -5.79
C VAL A 151 10.87 17.61 -6.39
N SER A 152 9.71 17.23 -5.87
CA SER A 152 8.41 17.68 -6.34
C SER A 152 8.30 19.22 -6.37
N ARG A 153 8.74 19.91 -5.34
CA ARG A 153 8.73 21.39 -5.27
C ARG A 153 9.68 22.00 -6.29
N ARG A 154 10.90 21.47 -6.42
CA ARG A 154 11.89 21.96 -7.38
C ARG A 154 11.36 21.92 -8.81
N TYR A 155 10.56 20.91 -9.13
CA TYR A 155 10.02 20.71 -10.48
C TYR A 155 8.54 21.13 -10.62
N GLY A 156 7.90 21.61 -9.58
CA GLY A 156 6.51 22.11 -9.59
C GLY A 156 5.47 20.99 -9.80
N LEU A 157 5.69 19.80 -9.26
CA LEU A 157 4.78 18.65 -9.38
C LEU A 157 3.72 18.65 -8.27
N ARG A 158 2.49 18.30 -8.61
CA ARG A 158 1.46 17.92 -7.67
C ARG A 158 1.73 16.49 -7.18
N VAL A 159 1.31 16.14 -5.95
CA VAL A 159 1.64 14.83 -5.34
C VAL A 159 0.38 14.11 -4.88
N VAL A 160 0.19 12.88 -5.37
CA VAL A 160 -0.87 11.95 -4.91
C VAL A 160 -0.21 10.74 -4.29
N GLU A 161 -0.40 10.51 -2.99
CA GLU A 161 0.17 9.36 -2.29
C GLU A 161 -0.73 8.13 -2.45
N ASP A 162 -0.22 7.04 -3.05
CA ASP A 162 -0.86 5.73 -2.97
C ASP A 162 -0.54 5.08 -1.62
N GLY A 163 -1.38 5.35 -0.65
CA GLY A 163 -1.33 4.81 0.71
C GLY A 163 -2.15 3.54 0.91
N ALA A 164 -2.60 2.86 -0.17
CA ALA A 164 -3.49 1.70 -0.12
C ALA A 164 -3.01 0.55 0.79
N GLN A 165 -1.73 0.52 1.14
CA GLN A 165 -1.14 -0.49 2.04
C GLN A 165 -0.54 0.13 3.30
N ALA A 166 -0.77 1.42 3.58
CA ALA A 166 0.06 2.15 4.53
C ALA A 166 -0.71 3.03 5.54
N LEU A 167 -2.02 2.86 5.72
CA LEU A 167 -2.77 3.61 6.73
C LEU A 167 -2.16 3.41 8.13
N GLY A 168 -1.67 4.49 8.75
CA GLY A 168 -0.96 4.48 10.02
C GLY A 168 0.56 4.30 9.93
N ALA A 169 1.13 4.14 8.71
CA ALA A 169 2.57 4.22 8.51
C ALA A 169 3.07 5.66 8.70
N ARG A 170 4.29 5.82 9.22
CA ARG A 170 4.82 7.15 9.56
C ARG A 170 6.30 7.27 9.21
N GLN A 171 6.73 8.51 8.95
CA GLN A 171 8.11 8.90 8.71
C GLN A 171 8.48 10.09 9.59
N LYS A 172 9.60 10.00 10.34
CA LYS A 172 10.16 11.17 11.02
C LYS A 172 10.63 12.18 9.99
N SER A 173 10.28 13.45 10.19
CA SER A 173 10.74 14.54 9.35
C SER A 173 11.90 15.24 10.03
N ASN A 174 12.99 15.44 9.29
CA ASN A 174 14.15 16.23 9.72
C ASN A 174 14.27 17.54 8.93
N SER A 175 13.46 17.74 7.88
CA SER A 175 13.50 18.90 7.02
C SER A 175 12.41 19.91 7.38
N ARG A 176 12.68 21.17 7.09
CA ARG A 176 11.69 22.27 7.17
C ARG A 176 10.91 22.39 5.86
N VAL A 177 10.44 21.26 5.33
CA VAL A 177 9.72 21.21 4.05
C VAL A 177 8.54 22.18 4.01
N TYR A 178 7.87 22.41 5.15
CA TYR A 178 6.80 23.40 5.30
C TYR A 178 7.19 24.56 6.25
N GLY A 179 8.50 24.88 6.34
CA GLY A 179 9.02 25.86 7.27
C GLY A 179 8.86 25.42 8.73
N ASP A 180 8.58 26.35 9.63
CA ASP A 180 8.41 26.06 11.07
C ASP A 180 7.14 25.26 11.38
N ARG A 181 6.25 25.06 10.41
CA ARG A 181 5.04 24.23 10.52
C ARG A 181 5.26 22.77 10.14
N THR A 182 6.48 22.37 9.78
CA THR A 182 6.77 20.95 9.42
C THR A 182 6.56 20.08 10.66
N PRO A 183 5.65 19.07 10.59
CA PRO A 183 5.47 18.13 11.69
C PRO A 183 6.76 17.35 11.96
N LYS A 184 7.02 17.01 13.22
CA LYS A 184 8.15 16.12 13.58
C LYS A 184 8.02 14.71 12.99
N GLU A 185 6.81 14.31 12.69
CA GLU A 185 6.48 13.02 12.10
C GLU A 185 5.33 13.18 11.08
N TRP A 186 5.50 12.63 9.90
CA TRP A 186 4.50 12.59 8.83
C TRP A 186 3.78 11.27 8.82
N MET A 187 2.48 11.29 8.60
CA MET A 187 1.68 10.09 8.36
C MET A 187 1.48 9.87 6.85
N ALA A 188 1.47 8.63 6.43
CA ALA A 188 1.16 8.26 5.05
C ALA A 188 -0.18 8.85 4.62
N GLY A 189 -0.22 9.45 3.44
CA GLY A 189 -1.37 10.13 2.87
C GLY A 189 -1.59 11.57 3.32
N ALA A 190 -0.80 12.08 4.30
CA ALA A 190 -0.97 13.43 4.84
C ALA A 190 0.14 14.40 4.38
N VAL A 191 0.94 14.05 3.38
CA VAL A 191 2.10 14.85 2.94
C VAL A 191 1.88 15.52 1.59
N GLY A 192 1.29 14.79 0.63
CA GLY A 192 0.98 15.27 -0.71
C GLY A 192 -0.29 16.11 -0.77
N ASP A 193 -0.71 16.45 -1.99
CA ASP A 193 -2.00 17.12 -2.24
C ASP A 193 -3.17 16.18 -1.89
N PHE A 194 -3.00 14.88 -2.15
CA PHE A 194 -3.94 13.83 -1.79
C PHE A 194 -3.23 12.61 -1.22
N GLY A 195 -3.88 11.95 -0.26
CA GLY A 195 -3.59 10.57 0.16
C GLY A 195 -4.75 9.65 -0.20
N CYS A 196 -4.43 8.48 -0.74
CA CYS A 196 -5.41 7.50 -1.21
C CYS A 196 -5.27 6.19 -0.42
N PHE A 197 -6.36 5.73 0.21
CA PHE A 197 -6.38 4.50 1.00
C PHE A 197 -7.36 3.49 0.42
N SER A 198 -7.03 2.22 0.60
CA SER A 198 -7.89 1.08 0.30
C SER A 198 -8.29 0.38 1.59
N PHE A 199 -9.57 0.04 1.69
CA PHE A 199 -10.11 -0.78 2.75
C PHE A 199 -10.54 -2.16 2.25
N PHE A 200 -9.92 -2.65 1.16
CA PHE A 200 -10.10 -4.04 0.72
C PHE A 200 -9.89 -5.00 1.91
N PRO A 201 -10.64 -6.10 2.05
CA PRO A 201 -10.71 -6.90 3.27
C PRO A 201 -9.38 -7.35 3.87
N SER A 202 -8.34 -7.56 3.05
CA SER A 202 -7.00 -7.98 3.50
C SER A 202 -6.11 -6.84 4.00
N LYS A 203 -6.53 -5.57 3.89
CA LYS A 203 -5.76 -4.41 4.38
C LYS A 203 -5.73 -4.37 5.91
N ASN A 204 -4.78 -3.63 6.49
CA ASN A 204 -4.66 -3.48 7.94
C ASN A 204 -5.98 -2.99 8.57
N LEU A 205 -6.64 -2.04 7.92
CA LEU A 205 -8.02 -1.67 8.14
C LEU A 205 -8.83 -2.14 6.92
N GLY A 206 -9.54 -3.26 7.03
CA GLY A 206 -10.30 -3.85 5.93
C GLY A 206 -11.80 -3.86 6.21
N ALA A 207 -12.60 -3.45 5.23
CA ALA A 207 -14.06 -3.54 5.21
C ALA A 207 -14.53 -5.00 5.02
N PHE A 208 -15.83 -5.21 4.88
CA PHE A 208 -16.43 -6.51 4.49
C PHE A 208 -16.81 -6.54 3.00
N GLY A 209 -16.11 -5.77 2.21
CA GLY A 209 -16.24 -5.62 0.76
C GLY A 209 -15.25 -4.57 0.30
N ASP A 210 -15.52 -3.95 -0.85
CA ASP A 210 -14.71 -2.84 -1.33
C ASP A 210 -15.04 -1.55 -0.57
N ALA A 211 -14.01 -0.75 -0.31
CA ALA A 211 -14.10 0.59 0.26
C ALA A 211 -12.76 1.31 0.09
N GLY A 212 -12.79 2.63 0.07
CA GLY A 212 -11.60 3.48 -0.01
C GLY A 212 -11.83 4.84 0.65
N MET A 213 -10.73 5.61 0.75
CA MET A 213 -10.74 6.96 1.31
C MET A 213 -9.75 7.84 0.58
N VAL A 214 -10.13 9.07 0.30
CA VAL A 214 -9.24 10.14 -0.11
C VAL A 214 -9.07 11.08 1.08
N VAL A 215 -7.84 11.50 1.37
CA VAL A 215 -7.56 12.52 2.40
C VAL A 215 -6.78 13.68 1.79
N THR A 216 -7.00 14.89 2.32
CA THR A 216 -6.33 16.11 1.85
C THR A 216 -6.34 17.21 2.91
N HIS A 217 -5.38 18.14 2.80
CA HIS A 217 -5.38 19.39 3.58
C HIS A 217 -6.16 20.52 2.90
N ASP A 218 -6.49 20.38 1.62
CA ASP A 218 -7.08 21.43 0.78
C ASP A 218 -8.59 21.26 0.68
N GLU A 219 -9.35 22.26 1.15
CA GLU A 219 -10.82 22.27 1.12
C GLU A 219 -11.37 22.26 -0.30
N GLU A 220 -10.77 23.01 -1.25
CA GLU A 220 -11.26 23.05 -2.62
C GLU A 220 -11.08 21.70 -3.32
N LEU A 221 -9.95 21.04 -3.07
CA LEU A 221 -9.69 19.70 -3.57
C LEU A 221 -10.64 18.67 -2.93
N ALA A 222 -10.92 18.78 -1.62
CA ALA A 222 -11.89 17.93 -0.94
C ALA A 222 -13.29 18.07 -1.54
N GLN A 223 -13.72 19.30 -1.81
CA GLN A 223 -15.01 19.61 -2.44
C GLN A 223 -15.11 19.02 -3.85
N LYS A 224 -14.05 19.12 -4.66
CA LYS A 224 -14.00 18.51 -6.01
C LYS A 224 -14.19 16.99 -5.92
N VAL A 225 -13.50 16.31 -4.99
CA VAL A 225 -13.65 14.85 -4.82
C VAL A 225 -15.06 14.50 -4.36
N ARG A 226 -15.68 15.27 -3.44
CA ARG A 226 -17.09 15.06 -3.04
C ARG A 226 -18.07 15.16 -4.20
N LEU A 227 -17.88 16.12 -5.10
CA LEU A 227 -18.68 16.24 -6.32
C LEU A 227 -18.44 15.07 -7.27
N LEU A 228 -17.17 14.77 -7.54
CA LEU A 228 -16.77 13.74 -8.50
C LEU A 228 -17.25 12.34 -8.10
N ARG A 229 -17.22 11.98 -6.80
CA ARG A 229 -17.73 10.68 -6.31
C ARG A 229 -19.23 10.48 -6.49
N GLY A 230 -19.98 11.56 -6.71
CA GLY A 230 -21.43 11.61 -6.89
C GLY A 230 -21.84 12.09 -8.28
N HIS A 231 -21.17 11.63 -9.35
CA HIS A 231 -21.44 12.02 -10.74
C HIS A 231 -21.23 13.52 -11.04
N GLY A 232 -20.50 14.25 -10.19
CA GLY A 232 -20.31 15.69 -10.34
C GLY A 232 -21.54 16.54 -10.01
N ALA A 233 -22.51 15.97 -9.29
CA ALA A 233 -23.77 16.63 -8.97
C ALA A 233 -23.61 17.65 -7.84
N THR A 234 -24.14 18.86 -8.02
CA THR A 234 -24.28 19.89 -6.98
C THR A 234 -25.62 19.80 -6.26
N SER A 235 -26.66 19.32 -6.94
CA SER A 235 -27.97 19.02 -6.40
C SER A 235 -28.62 17.96 -7.27
N ARG A 236 -29.82 17.47 -6.86
CA ARG A 236 -30.51 16.41 -7.59
C ARG A 236 -30.72 16.81 -9.06
N TYR A 237 -30.13 16.00 -9.99
CA TYR A 237 -30.15 16.17 -11.45
C TYR A 237 -29.41 17.38 -12.02
N TYR A 238 -28.61 18.11 -11.21
CA TYR A 238 -27.76 19.19 -11.68
C TYR A 238 -26.29 18.82 -11.55
N HIS A 239 -25.60 18.62 -12.68
CA HIS A 239 -24.23 18.14 -12.74
C HIS A 239 -23.29 19.26 -13.22
N ARG A 240 -22.34 19.67 -12.36
CA ARG A 240 -21.36 20.72 -12.66
C ARG A 240 -20.16 20.18 -13.43
N MET A 241 -19.86 18.90 -13.26
CA MET A 241 -18.72 18.23 -13.88
C MET A 241 -19.04 16.75 -14.15
N ILE A 242 -18.25 16.11 -15.02
CA ILE A 242 -18.37 14.67 -15.25
C ILE A 242 -17.67 13.93 -14.12
N GLY A 243 -18.44 13.27 -13.29
CA GLY A 243 -17.95 12.40 -12.20
C GLY A 243 -18.34 10.95 -12.42
N ILE A 244 -18.15 10.14 -11.38
CA ILE A 244 -18.48 8.72 -11.38
C ILE A 244 -19.37 8.36 -10.17
N ASN A 245 -19.95 7.17 -10.16
CA ASN A 245 -20.55 6.61 -8.96
C ASN A 245 -19.47 5.93 -8.12
N SER A 246 -18.93 6.65 -7.14
CA SER A 246 -17.90 6.14 -6.23
C SER A 246 -18.18 6.59 -4.80
N ARG A 247 -19.22 6.06 -4.23
CA ARG A 247 -19.64 6.34 -2.85
C ARG A 247 -19.24 5.20 -1.94
N LEU A 248 -18.88 5.53 -0.71
CA LEU A 248 -18.70 4.53 0.34
C LEU A 248 -20.06 4.13 0.90
N ASP A 249 -20.34 2.83 0.96
CA ASP A 249 -21.57 2.31 1.55
C ASP A 249 -21.56 2.45 3.08
N SER A 250 -22.73 2.83 3.67
CA SER A 250 -22.86 3.00 5.12
C SER A 250 -22.58 1.71 5.90
N ILE A 251 -22.91 0.54 5.36
CA ILE A 251 -22.61 -0.76 5.98
C ILE A 251 -21.08 -0.95 6.10
N GLN A 252 -20.32 -0.64 5.05
CA GLN A 252 -18.86 -0.74 5.08
C GLN A 252 -18.26 0.29 6.05
N ALA A 253 -18.80 1.50 6.08
CA ALA A 253 -18.39 2.54 7.02
C ALA A 253 -18.62 2.11 8.48
N ALA A 254 -19.77 1.52 8.80
CA ALA A 254 -20.08 0.99 10.13
C ALA A 254 -19.05 -0.08 10.59
N VAL A 255 -18.72 -1.03 9.70
CA VAL A 255 -17.68 -2.05 9.94
C VAL A 255 -16.32 -1.41 10.20
N LEU A 256 -15.93 -0.45 9.36
CA LEU A 256 -14.63 0.23 9.44
C LEU A 256 -14.50 1.05 10.72
N ARG A 257 -15.54 1.74 11.18
CA ARG A 257 -15.54 2.50 12.44
C ARG A 257 -15.28 1.63 13.66
N VAL A 258 -15.88 0.43 13.72
CA VAL A 258 -15.59 -0.53 14.78
C VAL A 258 -14.13 -0.97 14.73
N LYS A 259 -13.62 -1.29 13.53
CA LYS A 259 -12.27 -1.80 13.32
C LYS A 259 -11.19 -0.74 13.55
N LEU A 260 -11.44 0.52 13.21
CA LEU A 260 -10.51 1.63 13.37
C LEU A 260 -10.05 1.79 14.82
N LYS A 261 -10.94 1.62 15.79
CA LYS A 261 -10.63 1.62 17.23
C LYS A 261 -9.62 0.57 17.66
N HIS A 262 -9.35 -0.41 16.80
CA HIS A 262 -8.40 -1.50 17.06
C HIS A 262 -7.14 -1.45 16.18
N LEU A 263 -7.06 -0.53 15.21
CA LEU A 263 -6.04 -0.51 14.16
C LEU A 263 -4.63 -0.45 14.74
N ASP A 264 -4.36 0.45 15.69
CA ASP A 264 -3.02 0.62 16.26
C ASP A 264 -2.57 -0.65 17.01
N ARG A 265 -3.46 -1.26 17.80
CA ARG A 265 -3.17 -2.53 18.48
C ARG A 265 -2.86 -3.65 17.49
N TRP A 266 -3.56 -3.71 16.36
CA TRP A 266 -3.29 -4.69 15.31
C TRP A 266 -1.97 -4.40 14.60
N THR A 267 -1.68 -3.15 14.34
CA THR A 267 -0.39 -2.70 13.78
C THR A 267 0.77 -3.10 14.70
N ASP A 268 0.65 -2.87 16.00
CA ASP A 268 1.65 -3.31 16.98
C ASP A 268 1.80 -4.83 17.00
N GLY A 269 0.69 -5.58 16.85
CA GLY A 269 0.72 -7.03 16.71
C GLY A 269 1.54 -7.49 15.49
N ARG A 270 1.33 -6.86 14.33
CA ARG A 270 2.11 -7.14 13.11
C ARG A 270 3.58 -6.78 13.29
N ARG A 271 3.88 -5.64 13.90
CA ARG A 271 5.26 -5.20 14.18
C ARG A 271 5.99 -6.18 15.11
N ARG A 272 5.35 -6.57 16.22
CA ARG A 272 5.91 -7.61 17.12
C ARG A 272 6.17 -8.92 16.37
N ASN A 273 5.28 -9.32 15.47
CA ASN A 273 5.46 -10.53 14.68
C ASN A 273 6.60 -10.38 13.64
N ALA A 274 6.77 -9.20 13.05
CA ALA A 274 7.91 -8.91 12.18
C ALA A 274 9.25 -8.98 12.95
N ASP A 275 9.30 -8.46 14.18
CA ASP A 275 10.50 -8.55 15.03
C ASP A 275 10.80 -10.00 15.43
N ARG A 276 9.77 -10.80 15.74
CA ARG A 276 9.92 -12.24 15.99
C ARG A 276 10.48 -12.98 14.77
N TYR A 277 10.00 -12.68 13.56
CA TYR A 277 10.59 -13.23 12.35
C TYR A 277 12.07 -12.86 12.22
N ARG A 278 12.47 -11.59 12.44
CA ARG A 278 13.89 -11.20 12.41
C ARG A 278 14.71 -12.00 13.40
N ALA A 279 14.22 -12.18 14.64
CA ALA A 279 14.89 -12.98 15.66
C ALA A 279 15.03 -14.45 15.23
N LEU A 280 13.99 -15.06 14.69
CA LEU A 280 14.01 -16.43 14.21
C LEU A 280 14.95 -16.60 13.00
N PHE A 281 14.92 -15.71 12.01
CA PHE A 281 15.86 -15.77 10.88
C PHE A 281 17.31 -15.68 11.36
N LYS A 282 17.60 -14.84 12.37
CA LYS A 282 18.92 -14.74 13.00
C LYS A 282 19.29 -16.02 13.77
N GLU A 283 18.38 -16.55 14.60
CA GLU A 283 18.55 -17.79 15.39
C GLU A 283 18.89 -18.97 14.47
N TYR A 284 18.17 -19.14 13.38
CA TYR A 284 18.40 -20.21 12.41
C TYR A 284 19.52 -19.91 11.40
N LYS A 285 20.23 -18.77 11.56
CA LYS A 285 21.31 -18.32 10.66
C LYS A 285 20.87 -18.34 9.18
N LEU A 286 19.60 -18.02 8.93
CA LEU A 286 19.02 -17.96 7.58
C LEU A 286 19.08 -16.51 7.08
N GLY A 287 19.86 -16.28 6.04
CA GLY A 287 20.10 -14.96 5.46
C GLY A 287 20.74 -15.05 4.07
N SER A 288 21.40 -13.98 3.66
CA SER A 288 22.12 -13.92 2.38
C SER A 288 23.12 -15.10 2.26
N PRO A 289 23.25 -15.70 1.06
CA PRO A 289 22.62 -15.28 -0.20
C PRO A 289 21.20 -15.83 -0.42
N PHE A 290 20.71 -16.72 0.44
CA PHE A 290 19.47 -17.47 0.18
C PHE A 290 18.20 -16.65 0.38
N VAL A 291 18.18 -15.86 1.45
CA VAL A 291 17.01 -15.05 1.83
C VAL A 291 17.46 -13.69 2.37
N SER A 292 16.75 -12.63 1.99
CA SER A 292 16.81 -11.34 2.71
C SER A 292 15.42 -10.96 3.21
N ILE A 293 15.38 -10.43 4.43
CA ILE A 293 14.14 -10.05 5.12
C ILE A 293 13.88 -8.55 4.94
N PRO A 294 12.60 -8.10 5.04
CA PRO A 294 12.27 -6.69 4.87
C PRO A 294 12.94 -5.82 5.94
N LEU A 295 13.47 -4.68 5.49
CA LEU A 295 14.10 -3.67 6.34
C LEU A 295 13.14 -2.52 6.59
N ALA A 296 12.90 -2.20 7.87
CA ALA A 296 12.35 -0.90 8.23
C ALA A 296 13.50 0.12 8.34
N ARG A 297 13.49 1.16 7.50
CA ARG A 297 14.50 2.23 7.58
C ARG A 297 14.41 2.97 8.91
N LYS A 298 15.55 3.42 9.41
CA LYS A 298 15.61 4.26 10.62
C LYS A 298 14.76 5.53 10.42
N GLY A 299 13.91 5.83 11.39
CA GLY A 299 12.98 6.96 11.30
C GLY A 299 11.65 6.63 10.62
N PHE A 300 11.44 5.39 10.16
CA PHE A 300 10.18 4.95 9.57
C PHE A 300 9.42 3.99 10.49
N PHE A 301 8.12 4.23 10.64
CA PHE A 301 7.20 3.33 11.32
C PHE A 301 6.50 2.45 10.29
N HIS A 302 7.09 1.28 10.03
CA HIS A 302 6.56 0.28 9.11
C HIS A 302 5.42 -0.50 9.77
N ILE A 303 4.25 -0.58 9.14
CA ILE A 303 3.06 -1.25 9.68
C ILE A 303 2.89 -2.71 9.25
N TYR A 304 3.76 -3.20 8.37
CA TYR A 304 3.77 -4.57 7.85
C TYR A 304 2.38 -5.02 7.34
N ASN A 305 1.84 -4.31 6.36
CA ASN A 305 0.69 -4.81 5.62
C ASN A 305 1.03 -6.19 5.01
N GLN A 306 2.26 -6.33 4.47
CA GLN A 306 2.89 -7.60 4.14
C GLN A 306 4.28 -7.71 4.80
N PHE A 307 4.72 -8.95 5.06
CA PHE A 307 6.10 -9.27 5.41
C PHE A 307 6.73 -9.98 4.22
N VAL A 308 7.43 -9.24 3.37
CA VAL A 308 7.94 -9.68 2.08
C VAL A 308 9.44 -9.95 2.17
N ILE A 309 9.84 -11.18 1.93
CA ILE A 309 11.25 -11.59 1.81
C ILE A 309 11.67 -11.60 0.35
N ARG A 310 12.97 -11.44 0.06
CA ARG A 310 13.57 -11.90 -1.20
C ARG A 310 14.13 -13.29 -1.01
N ALA A 311 13.92 -14.18 -1.95
CA ALA A 311 14.30 -15.58 -1.83
C ALA A 311 14.89 -16.10 -3.14
N GLN A 312 16.06 -16.74 -3.07
CA GLN A 312 16.55 -17.52 -4.21
C GLN A 312 15.59 -18.70 -4.49
N ARG A 313 15.37 -19.02 -5.78
CA ARG A 313 14.45 -20.08 -6.19
C ARG A 313 13.04 -19.88 -5.61
N ARG A 314 12.56 -18.61 -5.61
CA ARG A 314 11.32 -18.15 -5.01
C ARG A 314 10.12 -19.04 -5.35
N ASP A 315 9.95 -19.45 -6.60
CA ASP A 315 8.79 -20.24 -7.03
C ASP A 315 8.84 -21.66 -6.46
N ALA A 316 10.02 -22.30 -6.46
CA ALA A 316 10.21 -23.60 -5.81
C ALA A 316 10.00 -23.53 -4.29
N LEU A 317 10.43 -22.45 -3.65
CA LEU A 317 10.17 -22.22 -2.22
C LEU A 317 8.67 -22.06 -1.96
N ARG A 318 7.94 -21.32 -2.81
CA ARG A 318 6.49 -21.13 -2.70
C ARG A 318 5.75 -22.48 -2.75
N GLU A 319 6.04 -23.33 -3.72
CA GLU A 319 5.41 -24.65 -3.83
C GLU A 319 5.77 -25.54 -2.61
N TYR A 320 7.03 -25.54 -2.19
CA TYR A 320 7.44 -26.27 -0.98
C TYR A 320 6.68 -25.80 0.28
N LEU A 321 6.51 -24.50 0.48
CA LEU A 321 5.74 -23.95 1.61
C LEU A 321 4.26 -24.37 1.54
N LYS A 322 3.67 -24.37 0.34
CA LYS A 322 2.31 -24.83 0.08
C LYS A 322 2.14 -26.31 0.45
N GLU A 323 3.08 -27.18 0.08
CA GLU A 323 3.09 -28.59 0.49
C GLU A 323 3.15 -28.77 2.01
N LYS A 324 3.85 -27.88 2.72
CA LYS A 324 3.91 -27.84 4.18
C LYS A 324 2.66 -27.23 4.83
N GLY A 325 1.68 -26.79 4.05
CA GLY A 325 0.46 -26.13 4.53
C GLY A 325 0.70 -24.70 5.04
N ILE A 326 1.69 -24.02 4.50
CA ILE A 326 2.04 -22.63 4.82
C ILE A 326 1.62 -21.74 3.65
N GLY A 327 0.78 -20.74 3.94
CA GLY A 327 0.35 -19.74 2.96
C GLY A 327 1.48 -18.78 2.63
N SER A 328 1.66 -18.49 1.35
CA SER A 328 2.57 -17.47 0.85
C SER A 328 2.04 -16.91 -0.47
N GLU A 329 2.42 -15.69 -0.83
CA GLU A 329 1.96 -15.04 -2.06
C GLU A 329 3.04 -14.16 -2.67
N ILE A 330 2.93 -13.89 -3.98
CA ILE A 330 3.86 -13.06 -4.73
C ILE A 330 3.19 -11.71 -5.01
N TYR A 331 3.73 -10.66 -4.43
CA TYR A 331 3.31 -9.27 -4.64
C TYR A 331 4.51 -8.46 -5.18
N TYR A 332 4.72 -8.31 -6.54
CA TYR A 332 3.86 -8.74 -7.65
C TYR A 332 4.72 -9.54 -8.65
N PRO A 333 4.15 -10.51 -9.39
CA PRO A 333 4.94 -11.42 -10.24
C PRO A 333 5.48 -10.77 -11.52
N ILE A 334 4.84 -9.69 -11.99
CA ILE A 334 5.20 -8.94 -13.19
C ILE A 334 5.12 -7.45 -12.86
N PRO A 335 6.20 -6.67 -13.07
CA PRO A 335 6.18 -5.23 -12.90
C PRO A 335 5.31 -4.57 -13.97
N LEU A 336 4.71 -3.41 -13.68
CA LEU A 336 3.70 -2.80 -14.55
C LEU A 336 4.21 -2.53 -15.98
N HIS A 337 5.44 -2.06 -16.14
CA HIS A 337 6.02 -1.73 -17.45
C HIS A 337 6.16 -2.95 -18.39
N LEU A 338 6.12 -4.18 -17.86
CA LEU A 338 6.15 -5.42 -18.63
C LEU A 338 4.77 -6.09 -18.76
N GLN A 339 3.70 -5.47 -18.27
CA GLN A 339 2.34 -5.96 -18.47
C GLN A 339 1.93 -5.76 -19.93
N GLU A 340 1.17 -6.71 -20.46
CA GLU A 340 0.70 -6.70 -21.85
C GLU A 340 -0.01 -5.41 -22.23
N CYS A 341 -0.86 -4.88 -21.34
CA CYS A 341 -1.60 -3.63 -21.54
C CYS A 341 -0.73 -2.36 -21.57
N TYR A 342 0.56 -2.44 -21.24
CA TYR A 342 1.52 -1.33 -21.26
C TYR A 342 2.63 -1.48 -22.29
N GLN A 343 2.57 -2.47 -23.19
CA GLN A 343 3.57 -2.67 -24.24
C GLN A 343 3.70 -1.46 -25.18
N ASN A 344 2.61 -0.71 -25.39
CA ASN A 344 2.58 0.51 -26.18
C ASN A 344 3.37 1.68 -25.58
N LEU A 345 3.78 1.60 -24.30
CA LEU A 345 4.64 2.62 -23.67
C LEU A 345 6.12 2.51 -24.06
N GLY A 346 6.50 1.42 -24.76
CA GLY A 346 7.84 1.23 -25.32
C GLY A 346 8.91 0.75 -24.33
N TYR A 347 8.55 0.41 -23.09
CA TYR A 347 9.49 -0.20 -22.15
C TYR A 347 9.89 -1.61 -22.59
N ARG A 348 11.11 -2.00 -22.24
CA ARG A 348 11.69 -3.31 -22.53
C ARG A 348 12.22 -3.96 -21.25
N PRO A 349 12.38 -5.30 -21.23
CA PRO A 349 13.13 -5.98 -20.17
C PRO A 349 14.53 -5.35 -20.01
N GLY A 350 14.90 -5.05 -18.77
CA GLY A 350 16.15 -4.38 -18.40
C GLY A 350 16.04 -2.87 -18.19
N ASP A 351 14.95 -2.21 -18.58
CA ASP A 351 14.79 -0.76 -18.40
C ASP A 351 14.60 -0.37 -16.92
N LEU A 352 13.96 -1.23 -16.12
CA LEU A 352 13.72 -1.03 -14.69
C LEU A 352 14.21 -2.25 -13.88
N PRO A 353 15.53 -2.44 -13.79
CA PRO A 353 16.14 -3.70 -13.34
C PRO A 353 15.81 -4.06 -11.88
N GLU A 354 15.63 -3.08 -10.99
CA GLU A 354 15.29 -3.36 -9.59
C GLU A 354 13.84 -3.82 -9.43
N SER A 355 12.92 -3.25 -10.19
CA SER A 355 11.51 -3.68 -10.28
C SER A 355 11.39 -5.10 -10.83
N GLU A 356 12.15 -5.43 -11.88
CA GLU A 356 12.17 -6.74 -12.52
C GLU A 356 12.78 -7.80 -11.59
N ARG A 357 13.90 -7.47 -10.94
CA ARG A 357 14.54 -8.34 -9.95
C ARG A 357 13.63 -8.59 -8.75
N ALA A 358 12.95 -7.56 -8.24
CA ALA A 358 11.98 -7.70 -7.16
C ALA A 358 10.86 -8.67 -7.56
N ALA A 359 10.28 -8.53 -8.76
CA ALA A 359 9.23 -9.41 -9.27
C ALA A 359 9.67 -10.89 -9.34
N GLY A 360 10.96 -11.15 -9.64
CA GLY A 360 11.53 -12.50 -9.66
C GLY A 360 11.82 -13.11 -8.28
N GLU A 361 12.05 -12.28 -7.25
CA GLU A 361 12.61 -12.73 -5.97
C GLU A 361 11.64 -12.64 -4.78
N VAL A 362 10.63 -11.75 -4.80
CA VAL A 362 9.79 -11.48 -3.62
C VAL A 362 8.80 -12.59 -3.31
N LEU A 363 8.62 -12.84 -2.01
CA LEU A 363 7.63 -13.77 -1.46
C LEU A 363 7.10 -13.24 -0.12
N ALA A 364 5.79 -13.03 -0.04
CA ALA A 364 5.13 -12.64 1.19
C ALA A 364 4.92 -13.86 2.10
N LEU A 365 5.32 -13.72 3.36
CA LEU A 365 5.10 -14.69 4.43
C LEU A 365 3.89 -14.30 5.28
N PRO A 366 3.30 -15.26 6.03
CA PRO A 366 2.18 -14.98 6.94
C PRO A 366 2.50 -13.84 7.90
N ILE A 367 1.66 -12.81 7.92
CA ILE A 367 1.75 -11.71 8.87
C ILE A 367 0.36 -11.17 9.21
N TYR A 368 -0.06 -11.33 10.46
CA TYR A 368 -1.30 -10.80 11.02
C TYR A 368 -1.16 -10.72 12.55
N PRO A 369 -1.98 -9.92 13.26
CA PRO A 369 -1.81 -9.68 14.70
C PRO A 369 -1.82 -10.94 15.55
N GLU A 370 -2.66 -11.92 15.21
CA GLU A 370 -2.91 -13.16 15.95
C GLU A 370 -1.96 -14.31 15.54
N LEU A 371 -0.97 -14.07 14.67
CA LEU A 371 0.01 -15.07 14.28
C LEU A 371 0.87 -15.46 15.50
N THR A 372 0.87 -16.77 15.84
CA THR A 372 1.57 -17.27 17.02
C THR A 372 3.07 -17.48 16.76
N LEU A 373 3.88 -17.52 17.83
CA LEU A 373 5.31 -17.80 17.73
C LEU A 373 5.56 -19.19 17.14
N ASP A 374 4.74 -20.19 17.49
CA ASP A 374 4.89 -21.56 16.98
C ASP A 374 4.58 -21.64 15.47
N GLN A 375 3.57 -20.88 15.01
CA GLN A 375 3.31 -20.75 13.58
C GLN A 375 4.49 -20.09 12.85
N GLN A 376 5.09 -19.03 13.42
CA GLN A 376 6.27 -18.39 12.86
C GLN A 376 7.49 -19.32 12.84
N ARG A 377 7.72 -20.09 13.91
CA ARG A 377 8.76 -21.13 13.94
C ARG A 377 8.55 -22.19 12.86
N GLN A 378 7.30 -22.63 12.66
CA GLN A 378 6.98 -23.57 11.58
C GLN A 378 7.34 -23.00 10.21
N VAL A 379 7.00 -21.74 9.92
CA VAL A 379 7.36 -21.05 8.67
C VAL A 379 8.88 -21.01 8.49
N VAL A 380 9.62 -20.51 9.48
CA VAL A 380 11.07 -20.35 9.37
C VAL A 380 11.78 -21.71 9.26
N ARG A 381 11.38 -22.72 10.02
CA ARG A 381 11.92 -24.09 9.92
C ARG A 381 11.69 -24.71 8.54
N ALA A 382 10.53 -24.48 7.93
CA ALA A 382 10.27 -24.95 6.57
C ALA A 382 11.21 -24.30 5.56
N ILE A 383 11.45 -22.97 5.67
CA ILE A 383 12.39 -22.27 4.79
C ILE A 383 13.82 -22.78 5.00
N VAL A 384 14.24 -22.98 6.26
CA VAL A 384 15.56 -23.56 6.59
C VAL A 384 15.71 -24.93 5.95
N SER A 385 14.70 -25.81 6.09
CA SER A 385 14.73 -27.16 5.52
C SER A 385 14.84 -27.15 4.00
N PHE A 386 14.19 -26.22 3.32
CA PHE A 386 14.29 -26.03 1.88
C PHE A 386 15.72 -25.72 1.41
N TYR A 387 16.46 -24.87 2.17
CA TYR A 387 17.82 -24.50 1.81
C TYR A 387 18.92 -25.36 2.44
N SER A 388 18.63 -26.24 3.40
CA SER A 388 19.63 -27.05 4.10
C SER A 388 20.55 -27.87 3.19
N PRO A 389 20.07 -28.55 2.16
CA PRO A 389 20.91 -29.30 1.22
C PRO A 389 21.92 -28.42 0.48
N GLN A 390 21.56 -27.16 0.19
CA GLN A 390 22.40 -26.22 -0.53
C GLN A 390 23.45 -25.57 0.40
N ARG A 391 23.11 -25.32 1.66
CA ARG A 391 24.02 -24.78 2.69
C ARG A 391 25.20 -25.74 2.92
N THR A 392 24.96 -27.03 2.90
CA THR A 392 26.00 -28.03 3.05
C THR A 392 26.95 -28.06 1.84
N ARG A 393 26.42 -27.95 0.60
CA ARG A 393 27.24 -27.89 -0.61
C ARG A 393 28.09 -26.62 -0.71
N SER A 394 27.55 -25.46 -0.31
CA SER A 394 28.28 -24.18 -0.31
C SER A 394 29.42 -24.15 0.73
N LYS A 395 29.23 -24.81 1.87
CA LYS A 395 30.29 -24.94 2.89
C LYS A 395 31.43 -25.84 2.43
N ARG A 396 31.14 -26.94 1.71
CA ARG A 396 32.17 -27.82 1.15
C ARG A 396 33.04 -27.11 0.10
N LYS A 397 32.40 -26.36 -0.84
CA LYS A 397 33.15 -25.58 -1.85
C LYS A 397 34.05 -24.48 -1.25
N LYS A 398 33.71 -23.91 -0.08
CA LYS A 398 34.58 -22.93 0.60
C LYS A 398 35.68 -23.56 1.44
N ALA A 399 35.60 -24.85 1.72
CA ALA A 399 36.65 -25.58 2.46
C ALA A 399 37.66 -26.27 1.51
N GLU A 400 37.31 -26.38 0.23
CA GLU A 400 38.12 -27.02 -0.81
C GLU A 400 38.84 -26.02 -1.74
N GLY A 401 38.66 -24.71 -1.53
CA GLY A 401 39.35 -23.60 -2.21
C GLY A 401 39.98 -22.65 -1.21
#